data_f60a682bb5fe48bc5e118280565eca61
#
_entry.id   f60a682bb5fe48bc5e118280565eca61
#
_cell.length_a   1.000
_cell.length_b   1.000
_cell.length_c   1.000
_cell.angle_alpha   90.00
_cell.angle_beta   90.00
_cell.angle_gamma   90.00
#
_symmetry.space_group_name_H-M   'P 1'
#
loop_
_entity.id
_entity.type
_entity.pdbx_description
1 polymer ?
#
loop_
_entity_poly.entity_id
_entity_poly.type
_entity_poly.pdbx_seq_one_letter_code
_entity_poly.pdbx_strand_id
1 'polypeptide(L)'
;MDVMRSVLGMVVLLTIAFLLSVNKKKISLRTVGAALVLQVVIGGIMLWLPPGRWVAEKVAFGVHKVMAYSDAGSAFIFGSLVGPKMDTLFDGAGFIFGFRVLPAIIFVTALVSILYYIGVMGILIRILGGIFQKALNISKIESFVAVTTIFLGQNEIPAIVKPFIDRLNRNELFTAICSGMASIAGSTMIGYAALGVPVEYLLAASLMAIPGGILFACLLSPATESSQVSFNNLSFTETPPKSIIEAAATGAMTGLKIAAGVATVVMAFVAIIALINGIIGGVGGWFGFAHASLESILGYLLAPLAWVMGVDWSDANLAGSLIGQKLAINEFVAYLNFSPYLQTGGTLDAKTVAIISFALCGFANFGSIGVVVGAFSAVAPHRAPEIAQLGLRALAAATLSNLMSATIAGFFIGLA
;
A
#
# COMPACT_ATOMS: atom_id res chain seq x y z
N MET A 1 11.04 -23.10 -14.45
CA MET A 1 10.37 -22.13 -15.35
C MET A 1 9.84 -20.91 -14.61
N ASP A 2 9.34 -21.05 -13.41
CA ASP A 2 8.66 -20.00 -12.64
C ASP A 2 9.56 -18.84 -12.21
N VAL A 3 10.77 -19.12 -11.76
CA VAL A 3 11.77 -18.11 -11.41
C VAL A 3 12.16 -17.24 -12.62
N MET A 4 12.28 -17.85 -13.79
CA MET A 4 12.57 -17.11 -15.02
C MET A 4 11.43 -16.18 -15.43
N ARG A 5 10.17 -16.56 -15.20
CA ARG A 5 9.01 -15.69 -15.45
C ARG A 5 9.04 -14.45 -14.55
N SER A 6 9.34 -14.61 -13.26
CA SER A 6 9.48 -13.48 -12.34
C SER A 6 10.63 -12.53 -12.75
N VAL A 7 11.76 -13.06 -13.21
CA VAL A 7 12.85 -12.22 -13.75
C VAL A 7 12.40 -11.48 -15.02
N LEU A 8 11.70 -12.14 -15.92
CA LEU A 8 11.08 -11.50 -17.09
C LEU A 8 10.11 -10.39 -16.68
N GLY A 9 9.29 -10.64 -15.65
CA GLY A 9 8.37 -9.66 -15.08
C GLY A 9 9.07 -8.40 -14.59
N MET A 10 10.18 -8.55 -13.85
CA MET A 10 10.98 -7.40 -13.41
C MET A 10 11.50 -6.58 -14.59
N VAL A 11 12.02 -7.25 -15.64
CA VAL A 11 12.50 -6.58 -16.86
C VAL A 11 11.36 -5.86 -17.58
N VAL A 12 10.20 -6.49 -17.73
CA VAL A 12 9.02 -5.90 -18.35
C VAL A 12 8.57 -4.65 -17.61
N LEU A 13 8.46 -4.70 -16.26
CA LEU A 13 8.05 -3.55 -15.44
C LEU A 13 9.05 -2.39 -15.56
N LEU A 14 10.36 -2.67 -15.55
CA LEU A 14 11.39 -1.65 -15.77
C LEU A 14 11.32 -1.06 -17.18
N THR A 15 11.04 -1.88 -18.18
CA THR A 15 10.89 -1.45 -19.57
C THR A 15 9.68 -0.53 -19.72
N ILE A 16 8.55 -0.89 -19.13
CA ILE A 16 7.34 -0.03 -19.11
C ILE A 16 7.68 1.32 -18.46
N ALA A 17 8.34 1.31 -17.30
CA ALA A 17 8.74 2.54 -16.62
C ALA A 17 9.68 3.41 -17.47
N PHE A 18 10.66 2.79 -18.13
CA PHE A 18 11.58 3.47 -19.03
C PHE A 18 10.87 4.10 -20.23
N LEU A 19 9.88 3.40 -20.81
CA LEU A 19 9.08 3.92 -21.92
C LEU A 19 8.23 5.12 -21.49
N LEU A 20 7.69 5.10 -20.27
CA LEU A 20 6.86 6.17 -19.69
C LEU A 20 7.69 7.36 -19.16
N SER A 21 9.01 7.27 -19.14
CA SER A 21 9.91 8.32 -18.63
C SER A 21 9.83 9.60 -19.43
N VAL A 22 9.73 10.73 -18.72
CA VAL A 22 9.70 12.08 -19.35
C VAL A 22 11.05 12.51 -19.88
N ASN A 23 12.15 11.99 -19.31
CA ASN A 23 13.50 12.35 -19.73
C ASN A 23 14.48 11.19 -19.56
N LYS A 24 14.47 10.29 -20.55
CA LYS A 24 15.29 9.07 -20.54
C LYS A 24 16.80 9.32 -20.37
N LYS A 25 17.29 10.47 -20.86
CA LYS A 25 18.73 10.82 -20.79
C LYS A 25 19.20 11.26 -19.40
N LYS A 26 18.26 11.68 -18.53
CA LYS A 26 18.55 12.14 -17.16
C LYS A 26 18.36 11.05 -16.11
N ILE A 27 18.00 9.82 -16.49
CA ILE A 27 17.85 8.70 -15.57
C ILE A 27 19.21 8.42 -14.91
N SER A 28 19.23 8.50 -13.56
CA SER A 28 20.42 8.13 -12.76
C SER A 28 20.47 6.60 -12.61
N LEU A 29 21.30 5.95 -13.43
CA LEU A 29 21.49 4.49 -13.34
C LEU A 29 21.97 4.05 -11.96
N ARG A 30 22.76 4.91 -11.27
CA ARG A 30 23.22 4.64 -9.91
C ARG A 30 22.06 4.56 -8.93
N THR A 31 21.17 5.57 -8.91
CA THR A 31 20.02 5.63 -8.00
C THR A 31 19.01 4.53 -8.31
N VAL A 32 18.69 4.34 -9.60
CA VAL A 32 17.76 3.31 -10.07
C VAL A 32 18.29 1.91 -9.75
N GLY A 33 19.58 1.64 -10.05
CA GLY A 33 20.22 0.35 -9.75
C GLY A 33 20.28 0.08 -8.24
N ALA A 34 20.69 1.09 -7.45
CA ALA A 34 20.73 0.95 -6.00
C ALA A 34 19.34 0.70 -5.40
N ALA A 35 18.30 1.39 -5.88
CA ALA A 35 16.94 1.22 -5.41
C ALA A 35 16.38 -0.17 -5.76
N LEU A 36 16.64 -0.67 -6.98
CA LEU A 36 16.25 -2.01 -7.39
C LEU A 36 16.96 -3.08 -6.53
N VAL A 37 18.29 -2.96 -6.40
CA VAL A 37 19.06 -3.89 -5.55
C VAL A 37 18.54 -3.89 -4.12
N LEU A 38 18.27 -2.71 -3.56
CA LEU A 38 17.78 -2.59 -2.20
C LEU A 38 16.37 -3.23 -2.05
N GLN A 39 15.49 -3.05 -3.05
CA GLN A 39 14.16 -3.67 -3.07
C GLN A 39 14.27 -5.21 -3.12
N VAL A 40 15.15 -5.73 -3.97
CA VAL A 40 15.44 -7.18 -4.07
C VAL A 40 16.06 -7.71 -2.78
N VAL A 41 17.03 -7.01 -2.19
CA VAL A 41 17.70 -7.41 -0.95
C VAL A 41 16.70 -7.44 0.22
N ILE A 42 15.85 -6.43 0.36
CA ILE A 42 14.81 -6.42 1.39
C ILE A 42 13.85 -7.60 1.19
N GLY A 43 13.40 -7.84 -0.04
CA GLY A 43 12.54 -8.99 -0.36
C GLY A 43 13.23 -10.31 -0.02
N GLY A 44 14.51 -10.48 -0.40
CA GLY A 44 15.29 -11.68 -0.10
C GLY A 44 15.49 -11.90 1.41
N ILE A 45 15.78 -10.84 2.16
CA ILE A 45 15.93 -10.91 3.62
C ILE A 45 14.60 -11.33 4.27
N MET A 46 13.51 -10.67 3.90
CA MET A 46 12.21 -10.87 4.56
C MET A 46 11.52 -12.19 4.18
N LEU A 47 11.72 -12.68 2.95
CA LEU A 47 10.95 -13.80 2.41
C LEU A 47 11.75 -15.09 2.27
N TRP A 48 13.07 -15.02 2.12
CA TRP A 48 13.88 -16.18 1.81
C TRP A 48 14.93 -16.51 2.89
N LEU A 49 15.63 -15.50 3.44
CA LEU A 49 16.67 -15.74 4.44
C LEU A 49 16.08 -16.10 5.80
N PRO A 50 16.49 -17.24 6.46
CA PRO A 50 15.94 -17.66 7.74
C PRO A 50 15.95 -16.57 8.84
N PRO A 51 17.03 -15.78 9.05
CA PRO A 51 17.04 -14.74 10.07
C PRO A 51 16.00 -13.66 9.84
N GLY A 52 15.82 -13.23 8.59
CA GLY A 52 14.86 -12.20 8.23
C GLY A 52 13.41 -12.69 8.34
N ARG A 53 13.14 -13.91 7.90
CA ARG A 53 11.84 -14.57 8.10
C ARG A 53 11.50 -14.66 9.58
N TRP A 54 12.43 -15.10 10.41
CA TRP A 54 12.23 -15.17 11.85
C TRP A 54 11.88 -13.80 12.46
N VAL A 55 12.57 -12.74 12.04
CA VAL A 55 12.23 -11.37 12.48
C VAL A 55 10.83 -10.97 12.00
N ALA A 56 10.51 -11.22 10.73
CA ALA A 56 9.18 -10.92 10.17
C ALA A 56 8.07 -11.66 10.93
N GLU A 57 8.24 -12.93 11.22
CA GLU A 57 7.31 -13.76 12.01
C GLU A 57 7.15 -13.24 13.45
N LYS A 58 8.25 -12.81 14.11
CA LYS A 58 8.19 -12.25 15.45
C LYS A 58 7.45 -10.90 15.48
N VAL A 59 7.70 -10.05 14.49
CA VAL A 59 6.98 -8.77 14.36
C VAL A 59 5.50 -9.04 14.05
N ALA A 60 5.20 -9.96 13.13
CA ALA A 60 3.83 -10.37 12.80
C ALA A 60 3.09 -10.91 14.03
N PHE A 61 3.75 -11.76 14.83
CA PHE A 61 3.20 -12.23 16.09
C PHE A 61 2.88 -11.09 17.07
N GLY A 62 3.78 -10.09 17.16
CA GLY A 62 3.54 -8.88 17.93
C GLY A 62 2.34 -8.08 17.43
N VAL A 63 2.21 -7.93 16.12
CA VAL A 63 1.07 -7.26 15.49
C VAL A 63 -0.24 -8.00 15.78
N HIS A 64 -0.26 -9.34 15.64
CA HIS A 64 -1.44 -10.15 15.99
C HIS A 64 -1.83 -10.00 17.47
N LYS A 65 -0.86 -9.95 18.39
CA LYS A 65 -1.15 -9.69 19.79
C LYS A 65 -1.76 -8.29 20.00
N VAL A 66 -1.24 -7.27 19.32
CA VAL A 66 -1.80 -5.92 19.38
C VAL A 66 -3.23 -5.90 18.84
N MET A 67 -3.50 -6.61 17.74
CA MET A 67 -4.86 -6.75 17.20
C MET A 67 -5.81 -7.39 18.21
N ALA A 68 -5.38 -8.43 18.91
CA ALA A 68 -6.19 -9.08 19.94
C ALA A 68 -6.59 -8.14 21.10
N TYR A 69 -5.78 -7.12 21.42
CA TYR A 69 -6.19 -6.10 22.38
C TYR A 69 -7.29 -5.17 21.83
N SER A 70 -7.35 -4.95 20.52
CA SER A 70 -8.45 -4.22 19.88
C SER A 70 -9.79 -4.92 20.08
N ASP A 71 -9.79 -6.24 20.14
CA ASP A 71 -11.01 -7.04 20.33
C ASP A 71 -11.68 -6.74 21.70
N ALA A 72 -10.91 -6.40 22.72
CA ALA A 72 -11.43 -6.00 24.03
C ALA A 72 -12.28 -4.72 23.93
N GLY A 73 -11.80 -3.71 23.19
CA GLY A 73 -12.56 -2.48 22.93
C GLY A 73 -13.80 -2.72 22.09
N SER A 74 -13.67 -3.55 21.06
CA SER A 74 -14.79 -3.93 20.19
C SER A 74 -15.85 -4.70 20.95
N ALA A 75 -15.46 -5.65 21.79
CA ALA A 75 -16.38 -6.43 22.64
C ALA A 75 -17.09 -5.58 23.67
N PHE A 76 -16.41 -4.55 24.20
CA PHE A 76 -17.04 -3.62 25.13
C PHE A 76 -18.18 -2.81 24.49
N ILE A 77 -18.01 -2.37 23.24
CA ILE A 77 -18.99 -1.55 22.52
C ILE A 77 -20.06 -2.40 21.85
N PHE A 78 -19.67 -3.50 21.17
CA PHE A 78 -20.55 -4.30 20.31
C PHE A 78 -21.00 -5.63 20.95
N GLY A 79 -20.48 -5.96 22.14
CA GLY A 79 -20.87 -7.15 22.88
C GLY A 79 -20.64 -8.45 22.08
N SER A 80 -21.66 -9.30 22.06
CA SER A 80 -21.62 -10.62 21.42
C SER A 80 -21.50 -10.56 19.89
N LEU A 81 -21.71 -9.41 19.24
CA LEU A 81 -21.60 -9.27 17.79
C LEU A 81 -20.16 -9.48 17.26
N VAL A 82 -19.15 -9.39 18.13
CA VAL A 82 -17.76 -9.67 17.79
C VAL A 82 -17.23 -10.97 18.42
N GLY A 83 -18.08 -11.67 19.18
CA GLY A 83 -17.73 -12.91 19.86
C GLY A 83 -17.73 -14.13 18.96
N PRO A 84 -17.08 -15.25 19.38
CA PRO A 84 -17.04 -16.49 18.60
C PRO A 84 -18.41 -17.13 18.39
N LYS A 85 -19.43 -16.76 19.15
CA LYS A 85 -20.82 -17.22 18.95
C LYS A 85 -21.39 -16.77 17.60
N MET A 86 -20.92 -15.66 17.03
CA MET A 86 -21.37 -15.19 15.72
C MET A 86 -20.97 -16.18 14.61
N ASP A 87 -19.79 -16.78 14.70
CA ASP A 87 -19.32 -17.77 13.72
C ASP A 87 -20.19 -19.03 13.75
N THR A 88 -20.68 -19.43 14.95
CA THR A 88 -21.58 -20.59 15.09
C THR A 88 -23.03 -20.27 14.70
N LEU A 89 -23.49 -19.04 14.89
CA LEU A 89 -24.85 -18.62 14.52
C LEU A 89 -25.06 -18.47 13.01
N PHE A 90 -23.97 -18.18 12.27
CA PHE A 90 -24.01 -17.92 10.84
C PHE A 90 -23.16 -18.93 10.03
N ASP A 91 -22.99 -20.16 10.53
CA ASP A 91 -22.29 -21.26 9.84
C ASP A 91 -20.92 -20.87 9.25
N GLY A 92 -20.11 -20.15 10.04
CA GLY A 92 -18.80 -19.63 9.62
C GLY A 92 -18.82 -18.27 8.92
N ALA A 93 -19.98 -17.70 8.61
CA ALA A 93 -20.13 -16.37 8.01
C ALA A 93 -20.25 -15.22 9.04
N GLY A 94 -19.85 -15.46 10.30
CA GLY A 94 -19.96 -14.51 11.40
C GLY A 94 -18.98 -13.33 11.38
N PHE A 95 -18.11 -13.23 10.35
CA PHE A 95 -17.20 -12.12 10.21
C PHE A 95 -17.90 -10.86 9.69
N ILE A 96 -18.09 -9.86 10.57
CA ILE A 96 -18.67 -8.58 10.21
C ILE A 96 -17.57 -7.53 10.12
N PHE A 97 -17.26 -7.09 8.89
CA PHE A 97 -16.20 -6.12 8.59
C PHE A 97 -16.30 -4.85 9.47
N GLY A 98 -17.50 -4.29 9.61
CA GLY A 98 -17.74 -3.06 10.38
C GLY A 98 -17.40 -3.18 11.86
N PHE A 99 -17.56 -4.37 12.45
CA PHE A 99 -17.33 -4.60 13.88
C PHE A 99 -15.94 -5.15 14.20
N ARG A 100 -15.26 -5.74 13.23
CA ARG A 100 -13.93 -6.36 13.43
C ARG A 100 -12.80 -5.49 12.90
N VAL A 101 -12.93 -4.96 11.67
CA VAL A 101 -11.84 -4.22 11.01
C VAL A 101 -11.82 -2.75 11.40
N LEU A 102 -12.97 -2.08 11.42
CA LEU A 102 -13.00 -0.63 11.66
C LEU A 102 -12.54 -0.23 13.07
N PRO A 103 -12.93 -0.92 14.15
CA PRO A 103 -12.41 -0.61 15.49
C PRO A 103 -10.91 -0.86 15.63
N ALA A 104 -10.38 -1.87 14.94
CA ALA A 104 -8.94 -2.15 14.96
C ALA A 104 -8.14 -0.98 14.36
N ILE A 105 -8.63 -0.34 13.28
CA ILE A 105 -8.03 0.86 12.70
C ILE A 105 -8.01 2.00 13.74
N ILE A 106 -9.09 2.21 14.48
CA ILE A 106 -9.18 3.25 15.52
C ILE A 106 -8.14 3.02 16.61
N PHE A 107 -8.09 1.80 17.14
CA PHE A 107 -7.15 1.44 18.21
C PHE A 107 -5.69 1.59 17.77
N VAL A 108 -5.33 1.06 16.62
CA VAL A 108 -3.95 1.10 16.13
C VAL A 108 -3.52 2.52 15.79
N THR A 109 -4.40 3.35 15.25
CA THR A 109 -4.10 4.77 15.01
C THR A 109 -3.86 5.52 16.32
N ALA A 110 -4.62 5.22 17.37
CA ALA A 110 -4.36 5.75 18.71
C ALA A 110 -2.98 5.31 19.24
N LEU A 111 -2.64 4.03 19.10
CA LEU A 111 -1.35 3.48 19.51
C LEU A 111 -0.19 4.12 18.74
N VAL A 112 -0.28 4.25 17.44
CA VAL A 112 0.72 4.92 16.60
C VAL A 112 0.91 6.37 17.00
N SER A 113 -0.18 7.08 17.33
CA SER A 113 -0.12 8.46 17.84
C SER A 113 0.63 8.57 19.17
N ILE A 114 0.44 7.62 20.09
CA ILE A 114 1.23 7.52 21.31
C ILE A 114 2.71 7.29 21.00
N LEU A 115 3.05 6.38 20.08
CA LEU A 115 4.43 6.09 19.68
C LEU A 115 5.11 7.31 19.03
N TYR A 116 4.37 8.16 18.33
CA TYR A 116 4.86 9.46 17.85
C TYR A 116 5.12 10.41 19.00
N TYR A 117 4.19 10.52 19.95
CA TYR A 117 4.33 11.40 21.13
C TYR A 117 5.55 11.07 21.97
N ILE A 118 5.79 9.79 22.26
CA ILE A 118 6.98 9.36 23.03
C ILE A 118 8.28 9.35 22.23
N GLY A 119 8.23 9.71 20.92
CA GLY A 119 9.39 9.89 20.06
C GLY A 119 9.93 8.63 19.37
N VAL A 120 9.38 7.45 19.66
CA VAL A 120 9.83 6.17 19.05
C VAL A 120 9.77 6.22 17.53
N MET A 121 8.65 6.71 16.97
CA MET A 121 8.48 6.83 15.51
C MET A 121 9.51 7.78 14.90
N GLY A 122 9.77 8.92 15.55
CA GLY A 122 10.77 9.89 15.09
C GLY A 122 12.19 9.31 15.02
N ILE A 123 12.54 8.44 15.97
CA ILE A 123 13.83 7.72 15.97
C ILE A 123 13.89 6.73 14.81
N LEU A 124 12.86 5.91 14.63
CA LEU A 124 12.79 4.92 13.54
C LEU A 124 12.91 5.59 12.18
N ILE A 125 12.14 6.66 11.92
CA ILE A 125 12.16 7.39 10.66
C ILE A 125 13.53 8.04 10.42
N ARG A 126 14.19 8.56 11.45
CA ARG A 126 15.52 9.16 11.33
C ARG A 126 16.58 8.12 10.98
N ILE A 127 16.54 6.94 11.60
CA ILE A 127 17.49 5.86 11.35
C ILE A 127 17.28 5.32 9.93
N LEU A 128 16.07 4.90 9.60
CA LEU A 128 15.76 4.34 8.29
C LEU A 128 15.98 5.38 7.18
N GLY A 129 15.49 6.62 7.37
CA GLY A 129 15.70 7.70 6.40
C GLY A 129 17.18 7.98 6.15
N GLY A 130 18.02 7.96 7.19
CA GLY A 130 19.47 8.12 7.03
C GLY A 130 20.13 6.97 6.25
N ILE A 131 19.67 5.73 6.47
CA ILE A 131 20.16 4.55 5.73
C ILE A 131 19.78 4.67 4.25
N PHE A 132 18.49 4.90 3.94
CA PHE A 132 18.03 5.00 2.56
C PHE A 132 18.61 6.20 1.82
N GLN A 133 18.77 7.36 2.48
CA GLN A 133 19.40 8.54 1.91
C GLN A 133 20.81 8.23 1.41
N LYS A 134 21.63 7.59 2.25
CA LYS A 134 23.01 7.25 1.90
C LYS A 134 23.07 6.16 0.84
N ALA A 135 22.27 5.11 0.98
CA ALA A 135 22.24 3.97 0.07
C ALA A 135 21.80 4.37 -1.35
N LEU A 136 20.78 5.22 -1.46
CA LEU A 136 20.17 5.62 -2.74
C LEU A 136 20.77 6.90 -3.32
N ASN A 137 21.57 7.65 -2.53
CA ASN A 137 22.14 8.94 -2.92
C ASN A 137 21.06 9.94 -3.43
N ILE A 138 19.98 10.05 -2.66
CA ILE A 138 18.84 10.93 -2.90
C ILE A 138 18.82 12.09 -1.90
N SER A 139 17.93 13.06 -2.11
CA SER A 139 17.77 14.15 -1.15
C SER A 139 17.25 13.64 0.20
N LYS A 140 17.58 14.38 1.26
CA LYS A 140 17.15 14.04 2.63
C LYS A 140 15.61 14.03 2.74
N ILE A 141 14.95 14.95 2.05
CA ILE A 141 13.49 15.04 2.08
C ILE A 141 12.83 13.87 1.37
N GLU A 142 13.34 13.43 0.22
CA GLU A 142 12.81 12.27 -0.51
C GLU A 142 12.89 11.00 0.33
N SER A 143 14.06 10.72 0.92
CA SER A 143 14.26 9.56 1.78
C SER A 143 13.36 9.60 3.00
N PHE A 144 13.27 10.78 3.63
CA PHE A 144 12.50 10.96 4.85
C PHE A 144 11.00 10.77 4.60
N VAL A 145 10.46 11.36 3.53
CA VAL A 145 9.05 11.19 3.16
C VAL A 145 8.78 9.72 2.82
N ALA A 146 9.62 9.08 2.00
CA ALA A 146 9.42 7.69 1.61
C ALA A 146 9.39 6.73 2.82
N VAL A 147 10.21 6.96 3.83
CA VAL A 147 10.19 6.17 5.07
C VAL A 147 8.96 6.50 5.93
N THR A 148 8.57 7.76 5.98
CA THR A 148 7.44 8.18 6.81
C THR A 148 6.11 7.61 6.30
N THR A 149 5.98 7.44 4.99
CA THR A 149 4.73 6.96 4.36
C THR A 149 4.34 5.53 4.75
N ILE A 150 5.29 4.70 5.19
CA ILE A 150 4.96 3.34 5.67
C ILE A 150 4.30 3.34 7.06
N PHE A 151 4.41 4.42 7.80
CA PHE A 151 3.81 4.57 9.13
C PHE A 151 2.56 5.45 9.07
N LEU A 152 2.69 6.59 8.39
CA LEU A 152 1.61 7.52 8.10
C LEU A 152 1.12 7.25 6.68
N GLY A 153 -0.11 7.43 6.38
CA GLY A 153 -0.63 7.24 5.02
C GLY A 153 -0.31 8.41 4.08
N GLN A 154 -0.75 8.30 2.85
CA GLN A 154 -0.61 9.33 1.83
C GLN A 154 -1.28 10.67 2.21
N ASN A 155 -2.28 10.65 3.09
CA ASN A 155 -3.03 11.84 3.54
C ASN A 155 -2.20 12.77 4.42
N GLU A 156 -1.24 12.23 5.14
CA GLU A 156 -0.40 12.94 6.10
C GLU A 156 0.87 13.53 5.48
N ILE A 157 1.24 13.11 4.25
CA ILE A 157 2.42 13.61 3.55
C ILE A 157 2.41 15.14 3.42
N PRO A 158 1.30 15.79 3.00
CA PRO A 158 1.27 17.24 2.87
C PRO A 158 1.59 17.97 4.17
N ALA A 159 1.12 17.45 5.32
CA ALA A 159 1.44 18.04 6.62
C ALA A 159 2.93 17.93 6.96
N ILE A 160 3.56 16.79 6.61
CA ILE A 160 4.99 16.54 6.84
C ILE A 160 5.86 17.47 6.00
N VAL A 161 5.50 17.67 4.73
CA VAL A 161 6.30 18.49 3.81
C VAL A 161 5.93 19.96 3.86
N LYS A 162 4.86 20.36 4.55
CA LYS A 162 4.36 21.74 4.63
C LYS A 162 5.45 22.79 4.88
N PRO A 163 6.38 22.61 5.85
CA PRO A 163 7.43 23.59 6.10
C PRO A 163 8.40 23.80 4.94
N PHE A 164 8.42 22.88 3.99
CA PHE A 164 9.38 22.85 2.87
C PHE A 164 8.70 22.93 1.51
N ILE A 165 7.36 22.93 1.46
CA ILE A 165 6.60 22.72 0.23
C ILE A 165 6.94 23.73 -0.88
N ASP A 166 7.25 24.98 -0.52
CA ASP A 166 7.64 26.03 -1.45
C ASP A 166 9.07 25.86 -2.01
N ARG A 167 9.90 25.07 -1.32
CA ARG A 167 11.29 24.79 -1.69
C ARG A 167 11.46 23.42 -2.36
N LEU A 168 10.42 22.59 -2.32
CA LEU A 168 10.45 21.31 -3.01
C LEU A 168 10.50 21.54 -4.52
N ASN A 169 11.49 20.98 -5.17
CA ASN A 169 11.48 20.94 -6.63
C ASN A 169 10.42 19.94 -7.12
N ARG A 170 10.10 19.97 -8.42
CA ARG A 170 9.05 19.15 -9.02
C ARG A 170 9.31 17.63 -8.82
N ASN A 171 10.54 17.20 -8.84
CA ASN A 171 10.91 15.79 -8.69
C ASN A 171 10.75 15.32 -7.25
N GLU A 172 11.15 16.13 -6.27
CA GLU A 172 10.95 15.82 -4.85
C GLU A 172 9.46 15.72 -4.49
N LEU A 173 8.65 16.64 -5.03
CA LEU A 173 7.21 16.58 -4.88
C LEU A 173 6.64 15.31 -5.52
N PHE A 174 7.09 14.98 -6.73
CA PHE A 174 6.69 13.76 -7.43
C PHE A 174 7.07 12.50 -6.65
N THR A 175 8.31 12.42 -6.14
CA THR A 175 8.80 11.32 -5.31
C THR A 175 7.96 11.18 -4.03
N ALA A 176 7.59 12.30 -3.40
CA ALA A 176 6.73 12.30 -2.22
C ALA A 176 5.34 11.71 -2.52
N ILE A 177 4.71 12.13 -3.61
CA ILE A 177 3.41 11.61 -4.04
C ILE A 177 3.51 10.13 -4.40
N CYS A 178 4.51 9.72 -5.19
CA CYS A 178 4.73 8.32 -5.57
C CYS A 178 4.93 7.42 -4.36
N SER A 179 5.78 7.82 -3.41
CA SER A 179 6.06 7.05 -2.20
C SER A 179 4.80 6.88 -1.34
N GLY A 180 3.98 7.93 -1.25
CA GLY A 180 2.71 7.86 -0.54
C GLY A 180 1.70 6.91 -1.16
N MET A 181 1.59 6.93 -2.49
CA MET A 181 0.70 6.03 -3.22
C MET A 181 1.24 4.60 -3.31
N ALA A 182 2.56 4.39 -3.28
CA ALA A 182 3.18 3.07 -3.34
C ALA A 182 3.10 2.31 -2.01
N SER A 183 2.98 3.02 -0.89
CA SER A 183 2.97 2.45 0.47
C SER A 183 1.55 2.30 1.02
N ILE A 184 1.44 1.65 2.18
CA ILE A 184 0.24 1.63 3.02
C ILE A 184 0.57 2.18 4.40
N ALA A 185 -0.40 2.82 5.05
CA ALA A 185 -0.25 3.23 6.44
C ALA A 185 -0.27 2.03 7.39
N GLY A 186 0.49 2.10 8.47
CA GLY A 186 0.51 1.04 9.49
C GLY A 186 -0.88 0.73 10.08
N SER A 187 -1.76 1.74 10.18
CA SER A 187 -3.14 1.55 10.63
C SER A 187 -4.02 0.78 9.64
N THR A 188 -3.86 1.01 8.34
CA THR A 188 -4.59 0.28 7.30
C THR A 188 -4.08 -1.14 7.12
N MET A 189 -2.78 -1.39 7.34
CA MET A 189 -2.20 -2.72 7.33
C MET A 189 -2.94 -3.69 8.25
N ILE A 190 -3.35 -3.22 9.43
CA ILE A 190 -4.13 -4.01 10.38
C ILE A 190 -5.50 -4.40 9.80
N GLY A 191 -6.13 -3.50 9.04
CA GLY A 191 -7.38 -3.80 8.34
C GLY A 191 -7.23 -4.97 7.35
N TYR A 192 -6.13 -5.01 6.59
CA TYR A 192 -5.86 -6.10 5.65
C TYR A 192 -5.50 -7.40 6.37
N ALA A 193 -4.74 -7.32 7.47
CA ALA A 193 -4.44 -8.47 8.32
C ALA A 193 -5.73 -9.10 8.90
N ALA A 194 -6.70 -8.27 9.29
CA ALA A 194 -8.00 -8.75 9.76
C ALA A 194 -8.85 -9.43 8.67
N LEU A 195 -8.55 -9.16 7.38
CA LEU A 195 -9.13 -9.88 6.24
C LEU A 195 -8.41 -11.21 5.93
N GLY A 196 -7.39 -11.57 6.71
CA GLY A 196 -6.65 -12.82 6.56
C GLY A 196 -5.36 -12.70 5.74
N VAL A 197 -4.96 -11.49 5.31
CA VAL A 197 -3.70 -11.30 4.58
C VAL A 197 -2.53 -11.52 5.54
N PRO A 198 -1.53 -12.36 5.18
CA PRO A 198 -0.37 -12.62 6.04
C PRO A 198 0.37 -11.32 6.39
N VAL A 199 0.53 -11.07 7.69
CA VAL A 199 1.15 -9.83 8.20
C VAL A 199 2.60 -9.70 7.76
N GLU A 200 3.33 -10.80 7.68
CA GLU A 200 4.70 -10.87 7.18
C GLU A 200 4.82 -10.38 5.73
N TYR A 201 3.83 -10.66 4.88
CA TYR A 201 3.80 -10.15 3.50
C TYR A 201 3.51 -8.66 3.47
N LEU A 202 2.60 -8.18 4.30
CA LEU A 202 2.29 -6.74 4.42
C LEU A 202 3.48 -5.93 4.93
N LEU A 203 4.21 -6.46 5.94
CA LEU A 203 5.43 -5.85 6.46
C LEU A 203 6.54 -5.79 5.41
N ALA A 204 6.77 -6.91 4.71
CA ALA A 204 7.78 -6.97 3.66
C ALA A 204 7.43 -6.02 2.50
N ALA A 205 6.17 -6.01 2.05
CA ALA A 205 5.69 -5.11 1.01
C ALA A 205 5.87 -3.64 1.39
N SER A 206 5.54 -3.26 2.64
CA SER A 206 5.70 -1.90 3.15
C SER A 206 7.16 -1.46 3.14
N LEU A 207 8.09 -2.32 3.59
CA LEU A 207 9.52 -2.00 3.56
C LEU A 207 10.06 -1.92 2.13
N MET A 208 9.61 -2.79 1.22
CA MET A 208 9.98 -2.78 -0.20
C MET A 208 9.40 -1.59 -0.95
N ALA A 209 8.29 -1.02 -0.47
CA ALA A 209 7.68 0.17 -1.05
C ALA A 209 8.58 1.42 -0.94
N ILE A 210 9.48 1.49 0.07
CA ILE A 210 10.41 2.62 0.22
C ILE A 210 11.33 2.73 -1.00
N PRO A 211 12.21 1.76 -1.28
CA PRO A 211 13.06 1.82 -2.45
C PRO A 211 12.26 1.70 -3.77
N GLY A 212 11.16 0.95 -3.79
CA GLY A 212 10.32 0.80 -4.97
C GLY A 212 9.64 2.10 -5.41
N GLY A 213 9.08 2.86 -4.49
CA GLY A 213 8.51 4.17 -4.79
C GLY A 213 9.53 5.15 -5.36
N ILE A 214 10.73 5.18 -4.77
CA ILE A 214 11.86 6.00 -5.24
C ILE A 214 12.35 5.51 -6.61
N LEU A 215 12.50 4.20 -6.81
CA LEU A 215 12.90 3.58 -8.07
C LEU A 215 12.04 4.07 -9.23
N PHE A 216 10.73 3.91 -9.10
CA PHE A 216 9.80 4.25 -10.18
C PHE A 216 9.57 5.75 -10.29
N ALA A 217 9.68 6.51 -9.20
CA ALA A 217 9.69 7.97 -9.28
C ALA A 217 10.90 8.48 -10.09
N CYS A 218 12.11 7.98 -9.80
CA CYS A 218 13.33 8.35 -10.52
C CYS A 218 13.31 7.89 -11.99
N LEU A 219 12.63 6.77 -12.31
CA LEU A 219 12.50 6.31 -13.69
C LEU A 219 11.51 7.16 -14.49
N LEU A 220 10.32 7.42 -13.94
CA LEU A 220 9.27 8.14 -14.66
C LEU A 220 9.52 9.65 -14.73
N SER A 221 10.09 10.23 -13.67
CA SER A 221 10.43 11.66 -13.59
C SER A 221 11.83 11.84 -13.00
N PRO A 222 12.88 11.67 -13.81
CA PRO A 222 14.28 11.82 -13.36
C PRO A 222 14.57 13.21 -12.82
N ALA A 223 15.38 13.30 -11.76
CA ALA A 223 15.77 14.57 -11.17
C ALA A 223 16.58 15.43 -12.16
N THR A 224 16.16 16.67 -12.32
CA THR A 224 16.82 17.66 -13.19
C THR A 224 17.54 18.74 -12.40
N GLU A 225 17.19 18.89 -11.12
CA GLU A 225 17.67 19.94 -10.22
C GLU A 225 18.16 19.32 -8.90
N SER A 226 19.12 19.97 -8.25
CA SER A 226 19.55 19.58 -6.91
C SER A 226 18.57 20.07 -5.86
N SER A 227 18.45 19.33 -4.75
CA SER A 227 17.62 19.72 -3.62
C SER A 227 18.07 21.04 -3.00
N GLN A 228 17.13 21.93 -2.74
CA GLN A 228 17.35 23.16 -1.96
C GLN A 228 16.88 22.99 -0.51
N VAL A 229 16.36 21.83 -0.14
CA VAL A 229 15.83 21.55 1.20
C VAL A 229 16.94 21.00 2.09
N SER A 230 17.31 21.75 3.12
CA SER A 230 18.14 21.27 4.21
C SER A 230 17.42 21.45 5.53
N PHE A 231 17.45 20.42 6.37
CA PHE A 231 16.88 20.48 7.73
C PHE A 231 17.65 19.54 8.66
N ASN A 232 17.70 19.90 9.94
CA ASN A 232 18.29 19.06 10.98
C ASN A 232 17.24 18.26 11.74
N ASN A 233 16.03 18.82 11.92
CA ASN A 233 14.91 18.18 12.60
C ASN A 233 13.64 18.36 11.78
N LEU A 234 12.83 17.28 11.65
CA LEU A 234 11.48 17.33 11.15
C LEU A 234 10.51 17.23 12.32
N SER A 235 9.56 18.15 12.36
CA SER A 235 8.40 18.04 13.22
C SER A 235 7.27 17.39 12.43
N PHE A 236 6.66 16.35 13.02
CA PHE A 236 5.55 15.60 12.38
C PHE A 236 4.18 16.20 12.67
N THR A 237 4.12 17.20 13.57
CA THR A 237 2.89 17.85 13.99
C THR A 237 3.12 19.33 14.21
N GLU A 238 2.22 20.18 13.71
CA GLU A 238 2.24 21.64 13.97
C GLU A 238 1.99 21.94 15.45
N THR A 239 1.12 21.15 16.08
CA THR A 239 0.79 21.24 17.50
C THR A 239 0.96 19.86 18.13
N PRO A 240 2.12 19.57 18.74
CA PRO A 240 2.33 18.30 19.43
C PRO A 240 1.35 18.18 20.61
N PRO A 241 0.77 16.98 20.83
CA PRO A 241 -0.06 16.71 21.99
C PRO A 241 0.70 17.06 23.30
N LYS A 242 0.00 17.60 24.28
CA LYS A 242 0.59 17.99 25.57
C LYS A 242 0.73 16.82 26.55
N SER A 243 0.03 15.73 26.27
CA SER A 243 0.06 14.52 27.13
C SER A 243 -0.14 13.26 26.31
N ILE A 244 0.21 12.11 26.90
CA ILE A 244 -0.03 10.78 26.33
C ILE A 244 -1.53 10.52 26.10
N ILE A 245 -2.37 11.03 27.02
CA ILE A 245 -3.83 10.88 26.93
C ILE A 245 -4.38 11.68 25.76
N GLU A 246 -3.90 12.91 25.57
CA GLU A 246 -4.26 13.74 24.42
C GLU A 246 -3.81 13.12 23.10
N ALA A 247 -2.58 12.56 23.07
CA ALA A 247 -2.08 11.83 21.91
C ALA A 247 -2.97 10.63 21.56
N ALA A 248 -3.36 9.83 22.56
CA ALA A 248 -4.26 8.69 22.38
C ALA A 248 -5.63 9.13 21.87
N ALA A 249 -6.23 10.15 22.49
CA ALA A 249 -7.55 10.65 22.10
C ALA A 249 -7.55 11.24 20.69
N THR A 250 -6.56 12.05 20.35
CA THR A 250 -6.40 12.63 19.00
C THR A 250 -6.16 11.54 17.97
N GLY A 251 -5.32 10.55 18.29
CA GLY A 251 -5.10 9.37 17.44
C GLY A 251 -6.36 8.56 17.22
N ALA A 252 -7.16 8.31 18.28
CA ALA A 252 -8.44 7.62 18.17
C ALA A 252 -9.45 8.37 17.28
N MET A 253 -9.53 9.70 17.41
CA MET A 253 -10.40 10.52 16.54
C MET A 253 -9.93 10.53 15.09
N THR A 254 -8.63 10.52 14.85
CA THR A 254 -8.08 10.36 13.50
C THR A 254 -8.39 8.97 12.96
N GLY A 255 -8.22 7.92 13.75
CA GLY A 255 -8.57 6.54 13.41
C GLY A 255 -10.05 6.38 13.09
N LEU A 256 -10.94 7.05 13.82
CA LEU A 256 -12.38 7.06 13.52
C LEU A 256 -12.67 7.68 12.14
N LYS A 257 -12.03 8.79 11.81
CA LYS A 257 -12.17 9.42 10.46
C LYS A 257 -11.69 8.49 9.36
N ILE A 258 -10.56 7.80 9.56
CA ILE A 258 -10.04 6.81 8.60
C ILE A 258 -11.02 5.64 8.49
N ALA A 259 -11.48 5.06 9.60
CA ALA A 259 -12.42 3.95 9.63
C ALA A 259 -13.74 4.31 8.95
N ALA A 260 -14.31 5.48 9.26
CA ALA A 260 -15.53 5.96 8.63
C ALA A 260 -15.33 6.20 7.12
N GLY A 261 -14.20 6.76 6.71
CA GLY A 261 -13.83 6.92 5.31
C GLY A 261 -13.75 5.58 4.58
N VAL A 262 -13.07 4.59 5.16
CA VAL A 262 -12.96 3.23 4.62
C VAL A 262 -14.36 2.60 4.48
N ALA A 263 -15.18 2.65 5.53
CA ALA A 263 -16.54 2.11 5.48
C ALA A 263 -17.38 2.76 4.38
N THR A 264 -17.32 4.09 4.26
CA THR A 264 -18.07 4.85 3.27
C THR A 264 -17.65 4.47 1.85
N VAL A 265 -16.34 4.42 1.60
CA VAL A 265 -15.80 4.10 0.27
C VAL A 265 -16.11 2.65 -0.10
N VAL A 266 -15.87 1.70 0.80
CA VAL A 266 -16.18 0.27 0.55
C VAL A 266 -17.66 0.09 0.24
N MET A 267 -18.56 0.64 1.07
CA MET A 267 -20.00 0.54 0.87
C MET A 267 -20.45 1.12 -0.48
N ALA A 268 -19.99 2.33 -0.81
CA ALA A 268 -20.36 3.00 -2.06
C ALA A 268 -19.85 2.25 -3.28
N PHE A 269 -18.57 1.83 -3.27
CA PHE A 269 -17.98 1.19 -4.44
C PHE A 269 -18.46 -0.24 -4.65
N VAL A 270 -18.71 -1.01 -3.59
CA VAL A 270 -19.34 -2.33 -3.74
C VAL A 270 -20.71 -2.19 -4.40
N ALA A 271 -21.53 -1.20 -4.01
CA ALA A 271 -22.81 -0.94 -4.65
C ALA A 271 -22.66 -0.48 -6.13
N ILE A 272 -21.69 0.39 -6.41
CA ILE A 272 -21.38 0.84 -7.79
C ILE A 272 -20.92 -0.33 -8.66
N ILE A 273 -20.07 -1.23 -8.15
CA ILE A 273 -19.64 -2.43 -8.88
C ILE A 273 -20.84 -3.33 -9.19
N ALA A 274 -21.71 -3.55 -8.21
CA ALA A 274 -22.92 -4.33 -8.41
C ALA A 274 -23.82 -3.73 -9.52
N LEU A 275 -23.95 -2.39 -9.55
CA LEU A 275 -24.66 -1.67 -10.61
C LEU A 275 -23.98 -1.86 -11.98
N ILE A 276 -22.67 -1.66 -12.05
CA ILE A 276 -21.86 -1.84 -13.28
C ILE A 276 -22.01 -3.28 -13.77
N ASN A 277 -21.89 -4.26 -12.89
CA ASN A 277 -22.05 -5.67 -13.23
C ASN A 277 -23.48 -6.00 -13.74
N GLY A 278 -24.48 -5.39 -13.13
CA GLY A 278 -25.87 -5.48 -13.63
C GLY A 278 -26.01 -4.95 -15.05
N ILE A 279 -25.39 -3.82 -15.36
CA ILE A 279 -25.39 -3.22 -16.71
C ILE A 279 -24.60 -4.10 -17.68
N ILE A 280 -23.37 -4.50 -17.33
CA ILE A 280 -22.51 -5.33 -18.18
C ILE A 280 -23.17 -6.69 -18.47
N GLY A 281 -23.71 -7.36 -17.45
CA GLY A 281 -24.39 -8.64 -17.59
C GLY A 281 -25.68 -8.52 -18.39
N GLY A 282 -26.46 -7.44 -18.19
CA GLY A 282 -27.67 -7.16 -18.96
C GLY A 282 -27.39 -6.95 -20.45
N VAL A 283 -26.42 -6.08 -20.78
CA VAL A 283 -26.00 -5.84 -22.18
C VAL A 283 -25.32 -7.07 -22.75
N GLY A 284 -24.44 -7.71 -21.97
CA GLY A 284 -23.73 -8.93 -22.36
C GLY A 284 -24.68 -10.07 -22.69
N GLY A 285 -25.81 -10.18 -21.99
CA GLY A 285 -26.85 -11.18 -22.23
C GLY A 285 -27.45 -11.09 -23.65
N TRP A 286 -27.52 -9.90 -24.25
CA TRP A 286 -27.95 -9.70 -25.63
C TRP A 286 -27.01 -10.33 -26.67
N PHE A 287 -25.74 -10.47 -26.29
CA PHE A 287 -24.67 -11.02 -27.12
C PHE A 287 -24.22 -12.43 -26.69
N GLY A 288 -24.93 -13.07 -25.74
CA GLY A 288 -24.61 -14.40 -25.26
C GLY A 288 -23.57 -14.43 -24.11
N PHE A 289 -23.19 -13.25 -23.55
CA PHE A 289 -22.24 -13.10 -22.46
C PHE A 289 -22.92 -12.69 -21.14
N ALA A 290 -23.95 -13.42 -20.73
CA ALA A 290 -24.77 -13.08 -19.56
C ALA A 290 -23.98 -13.05 -18.22
N HIS A 291 -22.82 -13.68 -18.15
CA HIS A 291 -21.93 -13.70 -16.98
C HIS A 291 -20.77 -12.71 -17.05
N ALA A 292 -20.81 -11.78 -18.01
CA ALA A 292 -19.79 -10.74 -18.08
C ALA A 292 -19.88 -9.82 -16.86
N SER A 293 -18.74 -9.49 -16.27
CA SER A 293 -18.61 -8.61 -15.12
C SER A 293 -17.39 -7.72 -15.27
N LEU A 294 -17.32 -6.64 -14.49
CA LEU A 294 -16.14 -5.77 -14.43
C LEU A 294 -14.90 -6.58 -14.05
N GLU A 295 -15.05 -7.47 -13.07
CA GLU A 295 -13.98 -8.34 -12.58
C GLU A 295 -13.45 -9.26 -13.69
N SER A 296 -14.35 -9.85 -14.48
CA SER A 296 -13.93 -10.72 -15.60
C SER A 296 -13.20 -9.94 -16.69
N ILE A 297 -13.67 -8.74 -17.03
CA ILE A 297 -13.03 -7.87 -18.03
C ILE A 297 -11.62 -7.46 -17.55
N LEU A 298 -11.50 -6.98 -16.32
CA LEU A 298 -10.22 -6.60 -15.72
C LEU A 298 -9.28 -7.82 -15.61
N GLY A 299 -9.85 -8.98 -15.27
CA GLY A 299 -9.13 -10.24 -15.20
C GLY A 299 -8.49 -10.59 -16.54
N TYR A 300 -9.26 -10.63 -17.60
CA TYR A 300 -8.73 -10.93 -18.95
C TYR A 300 -7.71 -9.91 -19.42
N LEU A 301 -7.93 -8.62 -19.15
CA LEU A 301 -7.02 -7.55 -19.54
C LEU A 301 -5.66 -7.65 -18.84
N LEU A 302 -5.67 -7.98 -17.56
CA LEU A 302 -4.45 -7.97 -16.71
C LEU A 302 -3.87 -9.39 -16.46
N ALA A 303 -4.54 -10.46 -16.90
CA ALA A 303 -4.01 -11.83 -16.80
C ALA A 303 -2.61 -11.99 -17.41
N PRO A 304 -2.30 -11.42 -18.60
CA PRO A 304 -0.95 -11.51 -19.15
C PRO A 304 0.10 -10.86 -18.25
N LEU A 305 -0.25 -9.74 -17.61
CA LEU A 305 0.64 -9.06 -16.66
C LEU A 305 0.86 -9.91 -15.40
N ALA A 306 -0.21 -10.45 -14.82
CA ALA A 306 -0.13 -11.34 -13.67
C ALA A 306 0.72 -12.59 -13.97
N TRP A 307 0.56 -13.18 -15.14
CA TRP A 307 1.35 -14.33 -15.59
C TRP A 307 2.84 -14.00 -15.72
N VAL A 308 3.17 -12.87 -16.32
CA VAL A 308 4.56 -12.41 -16.45
C VAL A 308 5.18 -12.14 -15.07
N MET A 309 4.42 -11.70 -14.08
CA MET A 309 4.86 -11.53 -12.71
C MET A 309 5.16 -12.86 -11.99
N GLY A 310 4.69 -13.98 -12.53
CA GLY A 310 4.97 -15.32 -12.03
C GLY A 310 3.75 -16.09 -11.54
N VAL A 311 2.53 -15.54 -11.64
CA VAL A 311 1.28 -16.26 -11.34
C VAL A 311 1.04 -17.34 -12.39
N ASP A 312 0.54 -18.51 -12.01
CA ASP A 312 0.20 -19.54 -12.96
C ASP A 312 -1.00 -19.12 -13.83
N TRP A 313 -1.03 -19.62 -15.08
CA TRP A 313 -2.05 -19.18 -16.04
C TRP A 313 -3.46 -19.50 -15.57
N SER A 314 -3.66 -20.59 -14.84
CA SER A 314 -4.93 -20.96 -14.20
C SER A 314 -5.47 -19.87 -13.28
N ASP A 315 -4.60 -19.18 -12.57
CA ASP A 315 -4.94 -18.19 -11.55
C ASP A 315 -4.72 -16.74 -12.05
N ALA A 316 -4.13 -16.60 -13.24
CA ALA A 316 -3.77 -15.29 -13.80
C ALA A 316 -4.99 -14.38 -14.01
N ASN A 317 -6.15 -14.94 -14.36
CA ASN A 317 -7.39 -14.17 -14.46
C ASN A 317 -7.86 -13.62 -13.13
N LEU A 318 -7.83 -14.43 -12.08
CA LEU A 318 -8.15 -13.99 -10.71
C LEU A 318 -7.18 -12.91 -10.23
N ALA A 319 -5.88 -13.13 -10.36
CA ALA A 319 -4.87 -12.16 -9.96
C ALA A 319 -5.00 -10.84 -10.76
N GLY A 320 -5.21 -10.93 -12.06
CA GLY A 320 -5.47 -9.78 -12.92
C GLY A 320 -6.72 -9.01 -12.52
N SER A 321 -7.80 -9.73 -12.20
CA SER A 321 -9.05 -9.15 -11.70
C SER A 321 -8.84 -8.35 -10.42
N LEU A 322 -8.13 -8.91 -9.44
CA LEU A 322 -7.86 -8.26 -8.16
C LEU A 322 -6.95 -7.03 -8.33
N ILE A 323 -5.91 -7.12 -9.17
CA ILE A 323 -5.06 -5.98 -9.52
C ILE A 323 -5.88 -4.88 -10.21
N GLY A 324 -6.78 -5.25 -11.10
CA GLY A 324 -7.68 -4.32 -11.80
C GLY A 324 -8.65 -3.63 -10.85
N GLN A 325 -9.25 -4.37 -9.93
CA GLN A 325 -10.13 -3.84 -8.88
C GLN A 325 -9.38 -2.84 -7.99
N LYS A 326 -8.14 -3.17 -7.58
CA LYS A 326 -7.31 -2.23 -6.83
C LYS A 326 -7.13 -0.93 -7.59
N LEU A 327 -6.75 -0.98 -8.87
CA LEU A 327 -6.50 0.20 -9.69
C LEU A 327 -7.76 1.04 -9.90
N ALA A 328 -8.86 0.39 -10.28
CA ALA A 328 -10.10 1.05 -10.64
C ALA A 328 -10.86 1.58 -9.41
N ILE A 329 -10.77 0.88 -8.29
CA ILE A 329 -11.55 1.13 -7.08
C ILE A 329 -10.63 1.49 -5.93
N ASN A 330 -10.17 0.49 -5.18
CA ASN A 330 -9.15 0.59 -4.15
C ASN A 330 -8.69 -0.81 -3.68
N GLU A 331 -7.63 -0.81 -2.88
CA GLU A 331 -7.04 -2.02 -2.33
C GLU A 331 -7.93 -2.72 -1.29
N PHE A 332 -8.77 -2.00 -0.53
CA PHE A 332 -9.68 -2.62 0.45
C PHE A 332 -10.69 -3.53 -0.22
N VAL A 333 -11.32 -3.07 -1.31
CA VAL A 333 -12.27 -3.88 -2.08
C VAL A 333 -11.57 -5.09 -2.69
N ALA A 334 -10.37 -4.90 -3.23
CA ALA A 334 -9.59 -5.98 -3.79
C ALA A 334 -9.20 -7.03 -2.71
N TYR A 335 -8.74 -6.61 -1.53
CA TYR A 335 -8.45 -7.52 -0.43
C TYR A 335 -9.70 -8.20 0.13
N LEU A 336 -10.84 -7.52 0.20
CA LEU A 336 -12.10 -8.12 0.60
C LEU A 336 -12.49 -9.25 -0.34
N ASN A 337 -12.36 -9.05 -1.65
CA ASN A 337 -12.62 -10.07 -2.67
C ASN A 337 -11.54 -11.16 -2.71
N PHE A 338 -10.34 -10.88 -2.20
CA PHE A 338 -9.26 -11.85 -2.06
C PHE A 338 -9.39 -12.70 -0.79
N SER A 339 -10.00 -12.16 0.28
CA SER A 339 -10.13 -12.81 1.59
C SER A 339 -10.67 -14.25 1.55
N PRO A 340 -11.68 -14.62 0.74
CA PRO A 340 -12.17 -15.99 0.66
C PRO A 340 -11.10 -17.00 0.23
N TYR A 341 -10.11 -16.59 -0.57
CA TYR A 341 -9.03 -17.45 -1.05
C TYR A 341 -7.90 -17.62 -0.04
N LEU A 342 -7.90 -16.83 1.05
CA LEU A 342 -6.91 -16.89 2.14
C LEU A 342 -7.33 -17.81 3.29
N GLN A 343 -8.59 -18.27 3.29
CA GLN A 343 -9.11 -19.14 4.35
C GLN A 343 -8.51 -20.55 4.27
N THR A 344 -8.56 -21.29 5.38
CA THR A 344 -8.08 -22.65 5.48
C THR A 344 -8.76 -23.53 4.41
N GLY A 345 -7.98 -24.13 3.52
CA GLY A 345 -8.49 -24.89 2.36
C GLY A 345 -8.58 -24.05 1.07
N GLY A 346 -8.01 -22.83 1.06
CA GLY A 346 -7.89 -22.02 -0.16
C GLY A 346 -7.22 -22.77 -1.31
N THR A 347 -7.66 -22.49 -2.53
CA THR A 347 -7.24 -23.21 -3.74
C THR A 347 -5.93 -22.69 -4.34
N LEU A 348 -5.45 -21.53 -3.85
CA LEU A 348 -4.26 -20.86 -4.38
C LEU A 348 -2.98 -21.37 -3.72
N ASP A 349 -1.92 -21.50 -4.50
CA ASP A 349 -0.59 -21.80 -3.99
C ASP A 349 0.04 -20.61 -3.24
N ALA A 350 1.02 -20.89 -2.40
CA ALA A 350 1.67 -19.88 -1.54
C ALA A 350 2.32 -18.74 -2.36
N LYS A 351 2.83 -19.03 -3.55
CA LYS A 351 3.45 -18.07 -4.44
C LYS A 351 2.41 -17.11 -5.02
N THR A 352 1.29 -17.62 -5.50
CA THR A 352 0.17 -16.81 -6.02
C THR A 352 -0.41 -15.93 -4.91
N VAL A 353 -0.62 -16.49 -3.70
CA VAL A 353 -1.06 -15.72 -2.52
C VAL A 353 -0.10 -14.57 -2.22
N ALA A 354 1.21 -14.83 -2.24
CA ALA A 354 2.19 -13.77 -2.01
C ALA A 354 2.16 -12.70 -3.10
N ILE A 355 2.21 -13.09 -4.38
CA ILE A 355 2.19 -12.13 -5.49
C ILE A 355 0.97 -11.23 -5.39
N ILE A 356 -0.22 -11.78 -5.18
CA ILE A 356 -1.45 -11.00 -5.03
C ILE A 356 -1.36 -10.10 -3.79
N SER A 357 -0.96 -10.62 -2.63
CA SER A 357 -0.84 -9.84 -1.40
C SER A 357 0.06 -8.63 -1.58
N PHE A 358 1.21 -8.77 -2.24
CA PHE A 358 2.14 -7.68 -2.50
C PHE A 358 1.62 -6.72 -3.58
N ALA A 359 1.01 -7.23 -4.65
CA ALA A 359 0.46 -6.40 -5.72
C ALA A 359 -0.65 -5.47 -5.21
N LEU A 360 -1.45 -5.94 -4.27
CA LEU A 360 -2.52 -5.15 -3.64
C LEU A 360 -1.99 -4.17 -2.58
N CYS A 361 -0.80 -4.39 -2.01
CA CYS A 361 -0.26 -3.63 -0.89
C CYS A 361 0.25 -2.24 -1.33
N GLY A 362 -0.64 -1.26 -1.38
CA GLY A 362 -0.34 0.13 -1.72
C GLY A 362 -1.58 0.90 -2.15
N PHE A 363 -1.59 2.20 -1.85
CA PHE A 363 -2.69 3.12 -2.17
C PHE A 363 -2.73 3.54 -3.65
N ALA A 364 -2.12 2.77 -4.55
CA ALA A 364 -2.06 3.05 -5.98
C ALA A 364 -3.39 2.74 -6.67
N ASN A 365 -4.33 3.69 -6.64
CA ASN A 365 -5.63 3.64 -7.30
C ASN A 365 -6.06 5.03 -7.79
N PHE A 366 -7.06 5.10 -8.68
CA PHE A 366 -7.53 6.38 -9.24
C PHE A 366 -8.09 7.32 -8.16
N GLY A 367 -8.75 6.80 -7.13
CA GLY A 367 -9.26 7.59 -6.03
C GLY A 367 -8.17 8.32 -5.25
N SER A 368 -7.00 7.70 -5.12
CA SER A 368 -5.85 8.26 -4.43
C SER A 368 -5.32 9.54 -5.08
N ILE A 369 -5.51 9.73 -6.37
CA ILE A 369 -5.16 11.00 -7.04
C ILE A 369 -5.96 12.15 -6.41
N GLY A 370 -7.29 11.96 -6.29
CA GLY A 370 -8.16 12.97 -5.67
C GLY A 370 -7.83 13.21 -4.20
N VAL A 371 -7.51 12.15 -3.46
CA VAL A 371 -7.10 12.22 -2.06
C VAL A 371 -5.82 13.05 -1.90
N VAL A 372 -4.79 12.76 -2.67
CA VAL A 372 -3.51 13.48 -2.63
C VAL A 372 -3.69 14.94 -3.05
N VAL A 373 -4.38 15.21 -4.15
CA VAL A 373 -4.67 16.59 -4.61
C VAL A 373 -5.43 17.35 -3.53
N GLY A 374 -6.46 16.76 -2.93
CA GLY A 374 -7.23 17.38 -1.86
C GLY A 374 -6.40 17.70 -0.62
N ALA A 375 -5.59 16.74 -0.16
CA ALA A 375 -4.74 16.89 1.01
C ALA A 375 -3.65 17.98 0.81
N PHE A 376 -3.01 18.04 -0.36
CA PHE A 376 -2.06 19.09 -0.69
C PHE A 376 -2.74 20.45 -0.90
N SER A 377 -3.95 20.48 -1.47
CA SER A 377 -4.70 21.72 -1.66
C SER A 377 -5.05 22.39 -0.33
N ALA A 378 -5.26 21.61 0.73
CA ALA A 378 -5.49 22.12 2.08
C ALA A 378 -4.25 22.80 2.68
N VAL A 379 -3.05 22.37 2.30
CA VAL A 379 -1.77 22.85 2.86
C VAL A 379 -1.09 23.88 1.95
N ALA A 380 -1.14 23.67 0.64
CA ALA A 380 -0.50 24.52 -0.36
C ALA A 380 -1.40 24.66 -1.61
N PRO A 381 -2.47 25.48 -1.54
CA PRO A 381 -3.43 25.64 -2.64
C PRO A 381 -2.79 26.07 -3.97
N HIS A 382 -1.73 26.87 -3.90
CA HIS A 382 -1.00 27.37 -5.08
C HIS A 382 -0.27 26.26 -5.85
N ARG A 383 0.06 25.12 -5.22
CA ARG A 383 0.70 23.96 -5.88
C ARG A 383 -0.30 22.87 -6.32
N ALA A 384 -1.57 22.97 -5.97
CA ALA A 384 -2.59 22.00 -6.32
C ALA A 384 -2.69 21.70 -7.83
N PRO A 385 -2.61 22.66 -8.75
CA PRO A 385 -2.62 22.40 -10.19
C PRO A 385 -1.42 21.56 -10.66
N GLU A 386 -0.24 21.80 -10.11
CA GLU A 386 0.97 21.00 -10.40
C GLU A 386 0.80 19.56 -9.93
N ILE A 387 0.29 19.37 -8.72
CA ILE A 387 0.07 18.06 -8.12
C ILE A 387 -0.96 17.27 -8.92
N ALA A 388 -2.04 17.90 -9.35
CA ALA A 388 -3.04 17.28 -10.21
C ALA A 388 -2.44 16.78 -11.55
N GLN A 389 -1.54 17.57 -12.17
CA GLN A 389 -0.82 17.15 -13.38
C GLN A 389 0.11 15.94 -13.15
N LEU A 390 0.67 15.80 -11.96
CA LEU A 390 1.55 14.71 -11.60
C LEU A 390 0.76 13.43 -11.25
N GLY A 391 -0.52 13.52 -10.89
CA GLY A 391 -1.32 12.45 -10.29
C GLY A 391 -1.33 11.14 -11.09
N LEU A 392 -1.67 11.18 -12.38
CA LEU A 392 -1.72 9.96 -13.21
C LEU A 392 -0.34 9.30 -13.36
N ARG A 393 0.71 10.11 -13.48
CA ARG A 393 2.08 9.60 -13.57
C ARG A 393 2.54 9.01 -12.25
N ALA A 394 2.16 9.62 -11.13
CA ALA A 394 2.43 9.09 -9.80
C ALA A 394 1.68 7.79 -9.54
N LEU A 395 0.43 7.68 -9.99
CA LEU A 395 -0.33 6.43 -9.96
C LEU A 395 0.40 5.33 -10.74
N ALA A 396 0.87 5.62 -11.95
CA ALA A 396 1.63 4.65 -12.76
C ALA A 396 2.92 4.21 -12.05
N ALA A 397 3.70 5.16 -11.49
CA ALA A 397 4.92 4.86 -10.75
C ALA A 397 4.66 4.00 -9.51
N ALA A 398 3.65 4.35 -8.71
CA ALA A 398 3.27 3.62 -7.52
C ALA A 398 2.75 2.20 -7.84
N THR A 399 1.94 2.07 -8.90
CA THR A 399 1.48 0.77 -9.38
C THR A 399 2.66 -0.13 -9.78
N LEU A 400 3.59 0.39 -10.60
CA LEU A 400 4.78 -0.36 -11.01
C LEU A 400 5.65 -0.75 -9.80
N SER A 401 5.73 0.09 -8.77
CA SER A 401 6.41 -0.22 -7.51
C SER A 401 5.78 -1.41 -6.79
N ASN A 402 4.46 -1.44 -6.66
CA ASN A 402 3.75 -2.55 -6.01
C ASN A 402 3.88 -3.84 -6.84
N LEU A 403 3.73 -3.77 -8.16
CA LEU A 403 3.90 -4.93 -9.04
C LEU A 403 5.34 -5.46 -9.03
N MET A 404 6.34 -4.58 -8.94
CA MET A 404 7.74 -4.98 -8.79
C MET A 404 7.97 -5.72 -7.47
N SER A 405 7.43 -5.19 -6.35
CA SER A 405 7.49 -5.88 -5.05
C SER A 405 6.83 -7.26 -5.11
N ALA A 406 5.67 -7.36 -5.76
CA ALA A 406 4.96 -8.62 -5.98
C ALA A 406 5.76 -9.62 -6.82
N THR A 407 6.40 -9.14 -7.89
CA THR A 407 7.24 -9.97 -8.76
C THR A 407 8.48 -10.49 -8.04
N ILE A 408 9.12 -9.64 -7.21
CA ILE A 408 10.25 -10.02 -6.36
C ILE A 408 9.80 -11.04 -5.30
N ALA A 409 8.62 -10.86 -4.70
CA ALA A 409 8.07 -11.82 -3.75
C ALA A 409 7.83 -13.19 -4.40
N GLY A 410 7.22 -13.19 -5.59
CA GLY A 410 7.02 -14.41 -6.39
C GLY A 410 8.32 -15.10 -6.76
N PHE A 411 9.39 -14.34 -7.03
CA PHE A 411 10.73 -14.87 -7.28
C PHE A 411 11.28 -15.62 -6.07
N PHE A 412 11.30 -14.99 -4.88
CA PHE A 412 11.89 -15.60 -3.69
C PHE A 412 11.06 -16.78 -3.14
N ILE A 413 9.74 -16.70 -3.17
CA ILE A 413 8.88 -17.81 -2.73
C ILE A 413 8.94 -18.98 -3.72
N GLY A 414 9.13 -18.70 -5.01
CA GLY A 414 9.35 -19.74 -6.02
C GLY A 414 10.73 -20.40 -5.96
N LEU A 415 11.67 -19.89 -5.14
CA LEU A 415 12.97 -20.50 -4.85
C LEU A 415 12.96 -21.35 -3.57
N ALA A 416 11.99 -21.17 -2.67
CA ALA A 416 11.87 -21.87 -1.41
C ALA A 416 11.10 -23.18 -1.58
#